data_70afbf4aa81ffca543500caf4a1dcbfe
#
_entry.id   70afbf4aa81ffca543500caf4a1dcbfe
#
_cell.length_a   1.000
_cell.length_b   1.000
_cell.length_c   1.000
_cell.angle_alpha   90.00
_cell.angle_beta   90.00
_cell.angle_gamma   90.00
#
_symmetry.space_group_name_H-M   'P 1'
#
loop_
_entity.id
_entity.type
_entity.pdbx_description
1 polymer ?
#
loop_
_entity_poly.entity_id
_entity_poly.type
_entity_poly.pdbx_seq_one_letter_code
_entity_poly.pdbx_strand_id
1 'polypeptide(L)'
;MTHGQMQKGMMGSEDMKKSMMTGMDAMNKIAMSGDTDKDFAMMMKVHHQQAVDMSEMELAHGKSPAMKTMAKQIIAAQKKEIAKFDRWLAKQK
;
A
#
# COMPACT_ATOMS: atom_id res chain seq x y z
N MET A 1 7.42 -26.47 18.49
CA MET A 1 8.35 -26.24 17.43
C MET A 1 8.54 -24.76 17.15
N THR A 2 9.73 -24.30 17.40
CA THR A 2 10.06 -22.90 17.18
C THR A 2 9.89 -22.49 15.71
N HIS A 3 9.96 -23.46 14.82
CA HIS A 3 9.86 -23.24 13.39
C HIS A 3 8.55 -22.55 13.00
N GLY A 4 7.44 -23.02 13.55
CA GLY A 4 6.15 -22.42 13.25
C GLY A 4 6.03 -20.99 13.76
N GLN A 5 6.58 -20.71 14.94
CA GLN A 5 6.54 -19.36 15.50
C GLN A 5 7.45 -18.40 14.75
N MET A 6 8.62 -18.88 14.34
CA MET A 6 9.53 -18.08 13.53
C MET A 6 8.91 -17.75 12.19
N GLN A 7 8.23 -18.73 11.58
CA GLN A 7 7.51 -18.48 10.34
C GLN A 7 6.43 -17.44 10.51
N LYS A 8 5.73 -17.45 11.64
CA LYS A 8 4.68 -16.50 11.91
C LYS A 8 5.22 -15.08 11.98
N GLY A 9 6.34 -14.88 12.70
CA GLY A 9 6.99 -13.60 12.76
C GLY A 9 7.58 -13.19 11.42
N MET A 10 8.16 -14.14 10.71
CA MET A 10 8.74 -13.91 9.41
C MET A 10 7.67 -13.67 8.36
N MET A 11 6.50 -14.31 8.49
CA MET A 11 5.40 -14.14 7.54
C MET A 11 4.94 -12.69 7.46
N GLY A 12 4.83 -12.01 8.61
CA GLY A 12 4.46 -10.60 8.60
C GLY A 12 5.43 -9.76 7.79
N SER A 13 6.73 -9.91 8.04
CA SER A 13 7.77 -9.18 7.32
C SER A 13 7.86 -9.61 5.87
N GLU A 14 7.77 -10.91 5.61
CA GLU A 14 7.82 -11.45 4.25
C GLU A 14 6.60 -11.00 3.45
N ASP A 15 5.42 -11.01 4.06
CA ASP A 15 4.20 -10.57 3.41
C ASP A 15 4.28 -9.07 3.08
N MET A 16 4.84 -8.29 3.99
CA MET A 16 5.04 -6.87 3.78
C MET A 16 5.97 -6.61 2.59
N LYS A 17 7.07 -7.34 2.54
CA LYS A 17 8.02 -7.26 1.42
C LYS A 17 7.37 -7.68 0.11
N LYS A 18 6.60 -8.77 0.12
CA LYS A 18 5.88 -9.22 -1.07
C LYS A 18 4.88 -8.18 -1.54
N SER A 19 4.16 -7.58 -0.60
CA SER A 19 3.21 -6.52 -0.93
C SER A 19 3.90 -5.34 -1.60
N MET A 20 5.07 -4.96 -1.09
CA MET A 20 5.86 -3.88 -1.68
C MET A 20 6.31 -4.24 -3.09
N MET A 21 6.77 -5.47 -3.28
CA MET A 21 7.22 -5.93 -4.60
C MET A 21 6.07 -6.01 -5.58
N THR A 22 4.91 -6.48 -5.14
CA THR A 22 3.70 -6.53 -5.96
C THR A 22 3.27 -5.13 -6.37
N GLY A 23 3.33 -4.19 -5.43
CA GLY A 23 3.01 -2.79 -5.72
C GLY A 23 3.96 -2.17 -6.73
N MET A 24 5.25 -2.45 -6.60
CA MET A 24 6.25 -1.98 -7.56
C MET A 24 6.02 -2.59 -8.94
N ASP A 25 5.68 -3.86 -8.99
CA ASP A 25 5.39 -4.54 -10.24
C ASP A 25 4.15 -3.95 -10.91
N ALA A 26 3.10 -3.71 -10.13
CA ALA A 26 1.88 -3.07 -10.62
C ALA A 26 2.19 -1.68 -11.17
N MET A 27 3.04 -0.92 -10.47
CA MET A 27 3.45 0.41 -10.91
C MET A 27 4.20 0.35 -12.23
N ASN A 28 5.10 -0.64 -12.38
CA ASN A 28 5.87 -0.82 -13.60
C ASN A 28 4.99 -1.23 -14.79
N LYS A 29 3.84 -1.81 -14.52
CA LYS A 29 2.91 -2.25 -15.57
C LYS A 29 1.93 -1.17 -16.01
N ILE A 30 1.90 -0.04 -15.33
CA ILE A 30 1.03 1.06 -15.74
C ILE A 30 1.53 1.61 -17.07
N ALA A 31 0.62 1.62 -18.05
CA ALA A 31 0.94 2.22 -19.34
C ALA A 31 0.88 3.73 -19.21
N MET A 32 1.96 4.40 -19.64
CA MET A 32 1.99 5.85 -19.63
C MET A 32 1.05 6.40 -20.70
N SER A 33 0.23 7.38 -20.31
CA SER A 33 -0.75 7.97 -21.22
C SER A 33 -0.18 9.11 -22.05
N GLY A 34 0.97 9.64 -21.62
CA GLY A 34 1.54 10.85 -22.21
C GLY A 34 1.04 12.12 -21.53
N ASP A 35 0.07 12.00 -20.63
CA ASP A 35 -0.44 13.11 -19.83
C ASP A 35 0.17 12.99 -18.43
N THR A 36 1.03 13.93 -18.09
CA THR A 36 1.77 13.89 -16.82
C THR A 36 0.84 13.85 -15.61
N ASP A 37 -0.25 14.60 -15.64
CA ASP A 37 -1.18 14.66 -14.51
C ASP A 37 -1.89 13.33 -14.31
N LYS A 38 -2.35 12.69 -15.39
CA LYS A 38 -2.98 11.38 -15.31
C LYS A 38 -2.00 10.32 -14.83
N ASP A 39 -0.80 10.35 -15.36
CA ASP A 39 0.23 9.38 -15.00
C ASP A 39 0.61 9.52 -13.53
N PHE A 40 0.75 10.76 -13.05
CA PHE A 40 1.01 11.02 -11.64
C PHE A 40 -0.12 10.45 -10.77
N ALA A 41 -1.37 10.73 -11.12
CA ALA A 41 -2.51 10.26 -10.34
C ALA A 41 -2.57 8.74 -10.29
N MET A 42 -2.34 8.08 -11.41
CA MET A 42 -2.38 6.62 -11.48
C MET A 42 -1.25 5.98 -10.68
N MET A 43 -0.05 6.53 -10.80
CA MET A 43 1.10 6.00 -10.08
C MET A 43 0.98 6.23 -8.57
N MET A 44 0.55 7.41 -8.16
CA MET A 44 0.37 7.73 -6.75
C MET A 44 -0.75 6.90 -6.12
N LYS A 45 -1.79 6.62 -6.89
CA LYS A 45 -2.89 5.78 -6.41
C LYS A 45 -2.38 4.37 -6.07
N VAL A 46 -1.57 3.78 -6.94
CA VAL A 46 -0.97 2.47 -6.68
C VAL A 46 -0.04 2.55 -5.48
N HIS A 47 0.76 3.59 -5.40
CA HIS A 47 1.69 3.81 -4.31
C HIS A 47 0.94 3.93 -2.96
N HIS A 48 -0.16 4.69 -2.94
CA HIS A 48 -0.98 4.86 -1.75
C HIS A 48 -1.65 3.55 -1.33
N GLN A 49 -2.12 2.76 -2.30
CA GLN A 49 -2.71 1.46 -2.01
C GLN A 49 -1.68 0.54 -1.36
N GLN A 50 -0.44 0.61 -1.81
CA GLN A 50 0.64 -0.17 -1.22
C GLN A 50 0.86 0.22 0.25
N ALA A 51 0.79 1.51 0.55
CA ALA A 51 0.92 1.98 1.93
C ALA A 51 -0.21 1.45 2.82
N VAL A 52 -1.44 1.38 2.28
CA VAL A 52 -2.57 0.79 3.00
C VAL A 52 -2.31 -0.68 3.26
N ASP A 53 -1.88 -1.42 2.25
CA ASP A 53 -1.63 -2.87 2.39
C ASP A 53 -0.55 -3.15 3.44
N MET A 54 0.54 -2.39 3.42
CA MET A 54 1.60 -2.55 4.41
C MET A 54 1.12 -2.21 5.81
N SER A 55 0.31 -1.16 5.93
CA SER A 55 -0.23 -0.74 7.22
C SER A 55 -1.18 -1.79 7.79
N GLU A 56 -1.97 -2.43 6.94
CA GLU A 56 -2.84 -3.51 7.38
C GLU A 56 -2.04 -4.71 7.89
N MET A 57 -0.91 -4.98 7.27
CA MET A 57 -0.01 -6.04 7.74
C MET A 57 0.60 -5.70 9.09
N GLU A 58 0.94 -4.43 9.30
CA GLU A 58 1.41 -3.98 10.61
C GLU A 58 0.35 -4.23 11.68
N LEU A 59 -0.92 -3.91 11.39
CA LEU A 59 -2.01 -4.16 12.33
C LEU A 59 -2.19 -5.64 12.62
N ALA A 60 -2.01 -6.49 11.64
CA ALA A 60 -2.21 -7.93 11.78
C ALA A 60 -1.06 -8.62 12.50
N HIS A 61 0.17 -8.19 12.26
CA HIS A 61 1.35 -8.93 12.70
C HIS A 61 2.29 -8.13 13.60
N GLY A 62 2.16 -6.82 13.64
CA GLY A 62 3.03 -5.97 14.44
C GLY A 62 2.73 -6.10 15.92
N LYS A 63 3.70 -5.69 16.74
CA LYS A 63 3.60 -5.77 18.19
C LYS A 63 3.64 -4.42 18.88
N SER A 64 4.17 -3.40 18.21
CA SER A 64 4.30 -2.06 18.79
C SER A 64 2.97 -1.33 18.75
N PRO A 65 2.43 -0.93 19.91
CA PRO A 65 1.19 -0.12 19.92
C PRO A 65 1.37 1.20 19.18
N ALA A 66 2.55 1.82 19.28
CA ALA A 66 2.83 3.07 18.59
C ALA A 66 2.77 2.89 17.06
N MET A 67 3.39 1.83 16.56
CA MET A 67 3.39 1.56 15.12
C MET A 67 2.00 1.19 14.64
N LYS A 68 1.24 0.44 15.43
CA LYS A 68 -0.15 0.10 15.08
C LYS A 68 -1.03 1.34 15.02
N THR A 69 -0.86 2.27 15.95
CA THR A 69 -1.60 3.53 15.92
C THR A 69 -1.27 4.32 14.65
N MET A 70 0.01 4.41 14.31
CA MET A 70 0.43 5.08 13.09
C MET A 70 -0.14 4.40 11.85
N ALA A 71 -0.15 3.06 11.84
CA ALA A 71 -0.70 2.31 10.71
C ALA A 71 -2.18 2.63 10.49
N LYS A 72 -2.97 2.74 11.58
CA LYS A 72 -4.38 3.13 11.47
C LYS A 72 -4.54 4.52 10.86
N GLN A 73 -3.70 5.45 11.27
CA GLN A 73 -3.74 6.81 10.75
C GLN A 73 -3.35 6.85 9.27
N ILE A 74 -2.34 6.07 8.90
CA ILE A 74 -1.91 5.98 7.50
C ILE A 74 -3.04 5.41 6.64
N ILE A 75 -3.68 4.33 7.09
CA ILE A 75 -4.77 3.73 6.34
C ILE A 75 -5.86 4.77 6.06
N ALA A 76 -6.29 5.50 7.09
CA ALA A 76 -7.34 6.49 6.93
C ALA A 76 -6.93 7.61 5.97
N ALA A 77 -5.72 8.13 6.11
CA ALA A 77 -5.22 9.21 5.27
C ALA A 77 -5.06 8.76 3.81
N GLN A 78 -4.48 7.59 3.61
CA GLN A 78 -4.22 7.09 2.26
C GLN A 78 -5.51 6.76 1.52
N LYS A 79 -6.50 6.19 2.21
CA LYS A 79 -7.80 5.90 1.59
C LYS A 79 -8.50 7.16 1.14
N LYS A 80 -8.40 8.24 1.92
CA LYS A 80 -8.95 9.54 1.51
C LYS A 80 -8.29 10.06 0.24
N GLU A 81 -6.98 9.94 0.16
CA GLU A 81 -6.24 10.42 -1.00
C GLU A 81 -6.52 9.57 -2.23
N ILE A 82 -6.61 8.26 -2.06
CA ILE A 82 -6.99 7.37 -3.16
C ILE A 82 -8.35 7.78 -3.72
N ALA A 83 -9.32 8.07 -2.86
CA ALA A 83 -10.63 8.50 -3.29
C ALA A 83 -10.57 9.82 -4.08
N LYS A 84 -9.68 10.74 -3.68
CA LYS A 84 -9.48 12.00 -4.42
C LYS A 84 -8.91 11.75 -5.81
N PHE A 85 -7.91 10.86 -5.91
CA PHE A 85 -7.35 10.49 -7.21
C PHE A 85 -8.42 9.84 -8.10
N ASP A 86 -9.21 8.94 -7.52
CA ASP A 86 -10.27 8.26 -8.27
C ASP A 86 -11.29 9.25 -8.83
N ARG A 87 -11.71 10.22 -8.01
CA ARG A 87 -12.67 11.23 -8.45
C ARG A 87 -12.09 12.10 -9.54
N TRP A 88 -10.84 12.50 -9.39
CA TRP A 88 -10.18 13.32 -10.41
C TRP A 88 -10.03 12.55 -11.72
N LEU A 89 -9.57 11.30 -11.63
CA LEU A 89 -9.39 10.45 -12.81
C LEU A 89 -10.71 10.20 -13.54
N ALA A 90 -11.79 10.02 -12.80
CA ALA A 90 -13.11 9.78 -13.39
C ALA A 90 -13.59 10.95 -14.23
N LYS A 91 -13.10 12.16 -13.96
CA LYS A 91 -13.46 13.36 -14.73
C LYS A 91 -12.62 13.56 -15.97
N GLN A 92 -11.54 12.82 -16.12
CA GLN A 92 -10.66 12.94 -17.28
C GLN A 92 -11.21 12.11 -18.43
N LYS A 93 -11.08 12.62 -19.64
CA LYS A 93 -11.59 11.92 -20.83
C LYS A 93 -10.50 11.32 -21.66
#